data_bf1e78442ace5e3de2166c0725853776
#
_entry.id   bf1e78442ace5e3de2166c0725853776
#
_cell.length_a   1.000
_cell.length_b   1.000
_cell.length_c   1.000
_cell.angle_alpha   90.00
_cell.angle_beta   90.00
_cell.angle_gamma   90.00
#
_symmetry.space_group_name_H-M   'P 1'
#
loop_
_entity.id
_entity.type
_entity.pdbx_description
1 polymer ?
#
loop_
_entity_poly.entity_id
_entity_poly.type
_entity_poly.pdbx_seq_one_letter_code
_entity_poly.pdbx_strand_id
1 'polypeptide(L)'
;MAILAFQKPDKVLMLEADNHFGKFEFKPLEPGYGITIGNALRRILLSSLEGFAISSIRVDGVKHEFDVIPGVKEDVTNIILNLKKVNLKQIVEDTDSEKVTVTIPAGQEVFTAGDISKALVGFEVLNPELVICHLDPGASFSIDLTINQGRGWVPAEENRNPNDDANNIIAIDSIYTPIVNVKYTVDNYRVDQKTDYDKLTL
;
A
#
# COMPACT_ATOMS: atom_id res chain seq x y z
N MET A 1 -9.04 28.35 -41.78
CA MET A 1 -8.66 26.96 -41.41
C MET A 1 -9.73 26.45 -40.48
N ALA A 2 -10.39 25.35 -40.81
CA ALA A 2 -11.33 24.71 -39.89
C ALA A 2 -10.49 24.12 -38.73
N ILE A 3 -10.80 24.47 -37.50
CA ILE A 3 -10.22 23.83 -36.32
C ILE A 3 -10.76 22.39 -36.36
N LEU A 4 -9.88 21.43 -36.65
CA LEU A 4 -10.23 20.01 -36.57
C LEU A 4 -10.64 19.71 -35.12
N ALA A 5 -11.79 19.09 -34.94
CA ALA A 5 -12.27 18.67 -33.64
C ALA A 5 -11.26 17.68 -33.05
N PHE A 6 -10.85 17.95 -31.79
CA PHE A 6 -9.94 17.08 -31.05
C PHE A 6 -10.58 15.71 -30.84
N GLN A 7 -9.88 14.64 -31.26
CA GLN A 7 -10.35 13.28 -31.09
C GLN A 7 -10.13 12.84 -29.63
N LYS A 8 -11.23 12.59 -28.94
CA LYS A 8 -11.20 12.05 -27.57
C LYS A 8 -11.37 10.53 -27.61
N PRO A 9 -10.81 9.79 -26.66
CA PRO A 9 -11.13 8.38 -26.51
C PRO A 9 -12.62 8.23 -26.17
N ASP A 10 -13.30 7.31 -26.83
CA ASP A 10 -14.73 7.07 -26.62
C ASP A 10 -14.98 6.50 -25.22
N LYS A 11 -14.11 5.62 -24.77
CA LYS A 11 -14.16 4.97 -23.45
C LYS A 11 -12.82 4.37 -23.07
N VAL A 12 -12.65 4.12 -21.78
CA VAL A 12 -11.57 3.29 -21.24
C VAL A 12 -12.03 1.84 -21.30
N LEU A 13 -11.26 1.00 -21.97
CA LEU A 13 -11.52 -0.44 -22.04
C LEU A 13 -10.66 -1.14 -21.01
N MET A 14 -11.30 -1.86 -20.10
CA MET A 14 -10.62 -2.80 -19.21
C MET A 14 -10.45 -4.12 -19.95
N LEU A 15 -9.22 -4.46 -20.31
CA LEU A 15 -8.90 -5.68 -21.04
C LEU A 15 -8.79 -6.89 -20.14
N GLU A 16 -8.19 -6.69 -18.97
CA GLU A 16 -7.92 -7.73 -18.00
C GLU A 16 -7.94 -7.10 -16.59
N ALA A 17 -8.53 -7.78 -15.63
CA ALA A 17 -8.48 -7.39 -14.23
C ALA A 17 -8.61 -8.62 -13.34
N ASP A 18 -7.73 -8.70 -12.35
CA ASP A 18 -7.81 -9.63 -11.23
C ASP A 18 -7.52 -8.89 -9.91
N ASN A 19 -7.35 -9.61 -8.81
CA ASN A 19 -7.14 -9.00 -7.50
C ASN A 19 -5.79 -8.25 -7.37
N HIS A 20 -4.83 -8.50 -8.26
CA HIS A 20 -3.46 -7.95 -8.19
C HIS A 20 -3.01 -7.27 -9.47
N PHE A 21 -3.80 -7.33 -10.53
CA PHE A 21 -3.43 -6.83 -11.84
C PHE A 21 -4.62 -6.21 -12.56
N GLY A 22 -4.39 -5.09 -13.24
CA GLY A 22 -5.37 -4.45 -14.12
C GLY A 22 -4.70 -3.96 -15.39
N LYS A 23 -5.33 -4.22 -16.55
CA LYS A 23 -4.87 -3.76 -17.86
C LYS A 23 -5.96 -2.98 -18.55
N PHE A 24 -5.62 -1.75 -18.90
CA PHE A 24 -6.56 -0.78 -19.47
C PHE A 24 -6.07 -0.29 -20.83
N GLU A 25 -6.99 -0.02 -21.72
CA GLU A 25 -6.72 0.49 -23.08
C GLU A 25 -7.49 1.79 -23.31
N PHE A 26 -6.79 2.79 -23.84
CA PHE A 26 -7.33 4.09 -24.23
C PHE A 26 -7.07 4.29 -25.72
N LYS A 27 -8.12 4.39 -26.51
CA LYS A 27 -8.07 4.61 -27.96
C LYS A 27 -9.38 5.19 -28.50
N PRO A 28 -9.34 5.97 -29.61
CA PRO A 28 -8.14 6.57 -30.19
C PRO A 28 -7.66 7.78 -29.38
N LEU A 29 -6.38 8.09 -29.44
CA LEU A 29 -5.77 9.31 -28.90
C LEU A 29 -5.08 10.04 -30.05
N GLU A 30 -5.04 11.38 -30.00
CA GLU A 30 -4.28 12.16 -30.96
C GLU A 30 -2.78 11.81 -30.90
N PRO A 31 -2.03 11.93 -32.02
CA PRO A 31 -0.61 11.61 -32.07
C PRO A 31 0.21 12.31 -30.98
N GLY A 32 1.00 11.54 -30.21
CA GLY A 32 1.83 12.01 -29.10
C GLY A 32 1.10 12.11 -27.75
N TYR A 33 -0.23 12.05 -27.71
CA TYR A 33 -0.99 12.09 -26.45
C TYR A 33 -0.87 10.80 -25.65
N GLY A 34 -0.64 9.67 -26.30
CA GLY A 34 -0.44 8.39 -25.63
C GLY A 34 0.70 8.44 -24.61
N ILE A 35 1.83 9.01 -24.97
CA ILE A 35 3.00 9.16 -24.07
C ILE A 35 2.68 10.14 -22.94
N THR A 36 2.07 11.29 -23.25
CA THR A 36 1.75 12.32 -22.26
C THR A 36 0.75 11.80 -21.22
N ILE A 37 -0.33 11.18 -21.66
CA ILE A 37 -1.36 10.62 -20.77
C ILE A 37 -0.81 9.42 -20.01
N GLY A 38 -0.08 8.52 -20.67
CA GLY A 38 0.51 7.34 -20.04
C GLY A 38 1.48 7.71 -18.90
N ASN A 39 2.34 8.70 -19.14
CA ASN A 39 3.26 9.19 -18.10
C ASN A 39 2.52 9.89 -16.95
N ALA A 40 1.51 10.72 -17.27
CA ALA A 40 0.69 11.40 -16.26
C ALA A 40 -0.05 10.38 -15.38
N LEU A 41 -0.73 9.41 -15.98
CA LEU A 41 -1.46 8.35 -15.26
C LEU A 41 -0.50 7.51 -14.40
N ARG A 42 0.65 7.12 -14.96
CA ARG A 42 1.67 6.38 -14.20
C ARG A 42 2.07 7.14 -12.94
N ARG A 43 2.36 8.43 -13.05
CA ARG A 43 2.75 9.25 -11.89
C ARG A 43 1.62 9.38 -10.87
N ILE A 44 0.39 9.61 -11.31
CA ILE A 44 -0.77 9.72 -10.43
C ILE A 44 -1.01 8.40 -9.69
N LEU A 45 -1.00 7.27 -10.38
CA LEU A 45 -1.22 5.95 -9.80
C LEU A 45 -0.17 5.58 -8.77
N LEU A 46 1.10 5.97 -8.98
CA LEU A 46 2.21 5.66 -8.06
C LEU A 46 2.34 6.62 -6.88
N SER A 47 1.65 7.76 -6.85
CA SER A 47 1.89 8.78 -5.81
C SER A 47 0.65 9.44 -5.23
N SER A 48 -0.50 9.35 -5.90
CA SER A 48 -1.64 10.22 -5.55
C SER A 48 -2.87 9.47 -5.06
N LEU A 49 -2.87 8.14 -5.13
CA LEU A 49 -3.95 7.34 -4.58
C LEU A 49 -3.82 7.26 -3.06
N GLU A 50 -4.97 7.32 -2.40
CA GLU A 50 -5.08 7.13 -0.98
C GLU A 50 -5.01 5.64 -0.62
N GLY A 51 -4.49 5.35 0.56
CA GLY A 51 -4.42 4.00 1.09
C GLY A 51 -4.26 4.02 2.60
N PHE A 52 -4.07 2.84 3.16
CA PHE A 52 -3.94 2.63 4.60
C PHE A 52 -2.60 1.96 4.90
N ALA A 53 -1.97 2.39 5.99
CA ALA A 53 -0.70 1.83 6.42
C ALA A 53 -0.57 1.89 7.94
N ILE A 54 0.31 1.08 8.49
CA ILE A 54 0.71 1.15 9.89
C ILE A 54 1.68 2.33 10.03
N SER A 55 1.37 3.28 10.91
CA SER A 55 2.15 4.51 11.11
C SER A 55 2.99 4.49 12.38
N SER A 56 2.58 3.72 13.38
CA SER A 56 3.35 3.55 14.61
C SER A 56 3.08 2.19 15.25
N ILE A 57 4.06 1.75 16.03
CA ILE A 57 3.98 0.53 16.83
C ILE A 57 4.40 0.81 18.25
N ARG A 58 3.91 -0.01 19.18
CA ARG A 58 4.42 -0.10 20.54
C ARG A 58 4.50 -1.56 20.94
N VAL A 59 5.63 -1.97 21.46
CA VAL A 59 5.86 -3.32 21.99
C VAL A 59 6.29 -3.20 23.44
N ASP A 60 5.71 -4.01 24.31
CA ASP A 60 6.07 -3.98 25.72
C ASP A 60 7.54 -4.38 25.94
N GLY A 61 8.27 -3.53 26.67
CA GLY A 61 9.70 -3.73 26.94
C GLY A 61 10.66 -3.22 25.88
N VAL A 62 10.15 -2.75 24.74
CA VAL A 62 10.92 -2.15 23.63
C VAL A 62 10.88 -0.63 23.72
N LYS A 63 12.04 0.02 23.53
CA LYS A 63 12.16 1.49 23.61
C LYS A 63 12.49 2.15 22.29
N HIS A 64 13.14 1.42 21.39
CA HIS A 64 13.55 1.94 20.09
C HIS A 64 13.62 0.81 19.04
N GLU A 65 13.70 1.17 17.78
CA GLU A 65 13.67 0.26 16.64
C GLU A 65 14.85 -0.73 16.55
N PHE A 66 15.92 -0.49 17.30
CA PHE A 66 17.11 -1.37 17.35
C PHE A 66 17.10 -2.34 18.53
N ASP A 67 16.02 -2.38 19.30
CA ASP A 67 15.84 -3.32 20.39
C ASP A 67 15.52 -4.73 19.89
N VAL A 68 15.60 -5.69 20.80
CA VAL A 68 15.23 -7.10 20.58
C VAL A 68 14.12 -7.49 21.54
N ILE A 69 13.18 -8.29 21.05
CA ILE A 69 12.11 -8.85 21.87
C ILE A 69 12.58 -10.22 22.37
N PRO A 70 12.60 -10.48 23.71
CA PRO A 70 13.02 -11.77 24.23
C PRO A 70 12.20 -12.93 23.65
N GLY A 71 12.87 -13.94 23.08
CA GLY A 71 12.23 -15.10 22.49
C GLY A 71 11.65 -14.88 21.09
N VAL A 72 11.93 -13.75 20.45
CA VAL A 72 11.64 -13.50 19.02
C VAL A 72 12.96 -13.56 18.26
N LYS A 73 12.96 -14.21 17.09
CA LYS A 73 14.18 -14.41 16.29
C LYS A 73 14.59 -13.16 15.52
N GLU A 74 13.61 -12.40 15.07
CA GLU A 74 13.79 -11.14 14.35
C GLU A 74 13.95 -9.98 15.33
N ASP A 75 14.81 -9.03 15.01
CA ASP A 75 14.88 -7.74 15.68
C ASP A 75 13.67 -6.85 15.35
N VAL A 76 13.47 -5.80 16.14
CA VAL A 76 12.33 -4.88 15.95
C VAL A 76 12.39 -4.21 14.57
N THR A 77 13.60 -3.92 14.06
CA THR A 77 13.76 -3.35 12.71
C THR A 77 13.22 -4.28 11.62
N ASN A 78 13.52 -5.59 11.70
CA ASN A 78 12.99 -6.57 10.76
C ASN A 78 11.48 -6.74 10.89
N ILE A 79 10.94 -6.71 12.10
CA ILE A 79 9.49 -6.72 12.34
C ILE A 79 8.83 -5.50 11.67
N ILE A 80 9.39 -4.30 11.84
CA ILE A 80 8.91 -3.07 11.20
C ILE A 80 8.93 -3.21 9.67
N LEU A 81 10.02 -3.74 9.09
CA LEU A 81 10.13 -3.95 7.64
C LEU A 81 9.09 -4.94 7.11
N ASN A 82 8.71 -5.94 7.89
CA ASN A 82 7.65 -6.87 7.52
C ASN A 82 6.26 -6.25 7.70
N LEU A 83 6.03 -5.47 8.76
CA LEU A 83 4.76 -4.75 8.98
C LEU A 83 4.46 -3.76 7.85
N LYS A 84 5.47 -3.11 7.27
CA LYS A 84 5.30 -2.23 6.10
C LYS A 84 4.79 -2.94 4.84
N LYS A 85 4.90 -4.26 4.77
CA LYS A 85 4.39 -5.07 3.64
C LYS A 85 2.95 -5.53 3.83
N VAL A 86 2.32 -5.23 4.97
CA VAL A 86 0.93 -5.57 5.24
C VAL A 86 0.02 -4.70 4.38
N ASN A 87 -0.80 -5.33 3.57
CA ASN A 87 -1.77 -4.65 2.71
C ASN A 87 -3.11 -4.57 3.41
N LEU A 88 -3.61 -3.36 3.60
CA LEU A 88 -4.84 -3.07 4.34
C LEU A 88 -5.92 -2.56 3.38
N LYS A 89 -7.14 -3.05 3.60
CA LYS A 89 -8.35 -2.59 2.93
C LYS A 89 -9.38 -2.17 3.96
N GLN A 90 -9.96 -0.99 3.81
CA GLN A 90 -11.05 -0.51 4.64
C GLN A 90 -12.32 -1.32 4.38
N ILE A 91 -12.99 -1.76 5.44
CA ILE A 91 -14.28 -2.47 5.39
C ILE A 91 -15.40 -1.54 5.87
N VAL A 92 -15.15 -0.78 6.93
CA VAL A 92 -16.13 0.14 7.52
C VAL A 92 -15.89 1.53 7.00
N GLU A 93 -16.89 2.10 6.32
CA GLU A 93 -16.84 3.47 5.79
C GLU A 93 -16.57 4.48 6.94
N ASP A 94 -15.87 5.56 6.63
CA ASP A 94 -15.50 6.65 7.55
C ASP A 94 -14.55 6.23 8.71
N THR A 95 -13.83 5.10 8.58
CA THR A 95 -12.79 4.71 9.53
C THR A 95 -11.42 5.14 9.03
N ASP A 96 -11.01 6.37 9.35
CA ASP A 96 -9.72 6.92 8.88
C ASP A 96 -8.51 6.40 9.68
N SER A 97 -8.74 5.93 10.90
CA SER A 97 -7.69 5.37 11.74
C SER A 97 -8.22 4.34 12.72
N GLU A 98 -7.38 3.35 13.05
CA GLU A 98 -7.67 2.33 14.05
C GLU A 98 -6.42 2.04 14.88
N LYS A 99 -6.59 1.87 16.19
CA LYS A 99 -5.55 1.36 17.09
C LYS A 99 -5.96 -0.03 17.54
N VAL A 100 -5.05 -0.97 17.38
CA VAL A 100 -5.30 -2.37 17.72
C VAL A 100 -4.15 -2.94 18.52
N THR A 101 -4.48 -3.73 19.54
CA THR A 101 -3.51 -4.52 20.30
C THR A 101 -3.60 -5.97 19.85
N VAL A 102 -2.48 -6.50 19.39
CA VAL A 102 -2.37 -7.91 19.00
C VAL A 102 -1.52 -8.63 20.02
N THR A 103 -2.08 -9.64 20.67
CA THR A 103 -1.37 -10.46 21.64
C THR A 103 -1.04 -11.81 21.03
N ILE A 104 0.24 -12.15 21.02
CA ILE A 104 0.75 -13.42 20.55
C ILE A 104 0.97 -14.32 21.78
N PRO A 105 0.17 -15.38 21.95
CA PRO A 105 0.25 -16.27 23.11
C PRO A 105 1.47 -17.19 23.03
N ALA A 106 1.92 -17.66 24.18
CA ALA A 106 2.94 -18.70 24.26
C ALA A 106 2.47 -19.99 23.54
N GLY A 107 3.35 -20.58 22.75
CA GLY A 107 3.07 -21.75 21.93
C GLY A 107 2.72 -21.46 20.47
N GLN A 108 2.57 -20.20 20.11
CA GLN A 108 2.51 -19.79 18.70
C GLN A 108 3.94 -19.48 18.22
N GLU A 109 4.42 -20.26 17.25
CA GLU A 109 5.80 -20.16 16.74
C GLU A 109 5.96 -19.09 15.65
N VAL A 110 4.87 -18.67 15.03
CA VAL A 110 4.88 -17.71 13.91
C VAL A 110 3.79 -16.65 14.11
N PHE A 111 4.19 -15.38 14.07
CA PHE A 111 3.27 -14.26 14.01
C PHE A 111 3.06 -13.86 12.55
N THR A 112 1.82 -13.82 12.11
CA THR A 112 1.44 -13.51 10.72
C THR A 112 0.56 -12.28 10.64
N ALA A 113 0.45 -11.70 9.45
CA ALA A 113 -0.48 -10.60 9.17
C ALA A 113 -1.96 -11.03 9.38
N GLY A 114 -2.27 -12.33 9.26
CA GLY A 114 -3.58 -12.89 9.58
C GLY A 114 -3.97 -12.77 11.06
N ASP A 115 -2.98 -12.73 11.97
CA ASP A 115 -3.26 -12.50 13.39
C ASP A 115 -3.64 -11.04 13.66
N ILE A 116 -3.05 -10.10 12.91
CA ILE A 116 -3.45 -8.69 12.91
C ILE A 116 -4.90 -8.57 12.41
N SER A 117 -5.24 -9.24 11.32
CA SER A 117 -6.60 -9.22 10.73
C SER A 117 -7.70 -9.66 11.71
N LYS A 118 -7.40 -10.63 12.57
CA LYS A 118 -8.37 -11.11 13.60
C LYS A 118 -8.70 -10.05 14.65
N ALA A 119 -7.78 -9.14 14.90
CA ALA A 119 -7.93 -8.10 15.92
C ALA A 119 -8.53 -6.79 15.35
N LEU A 120 -8.48 -6.60 14.03
CA LEU A 120 -9.03 -5.43 13.34
C LEU A 120 -10.53 -5.51 13.19
N VAL A 121 -11.19 -4.34 13.26
CA VAL A 121 -12.64 -4.20 13.07
C VAL A 121 -12.96 -3.39 11.81
N GLY A 122 -12.23 -2.31 11.58
CA GLY A 122 -12.45 -1.40 10.45
C GLY A 122 -11.71 -1.78 9.18
N PHE A 123 -10.73 -2.68 9.28
CA PHE A 123 -9.84 -3.04 8.18
C PHE A 123 -9.71 -4.55 8.01
N GLU A 124 -9.44 -4.96 6.77
CA GLU A 124 -9.10 -6.32 6.38
C GLU A 124 -7.66 -6.36 5.87
N VAL A 125 -6.93 -7.42 6.24
CA VAL A 125 -5.59 -7.68 5.70
C VAL A 125 -5.72 -8.53 4.44
N LEU A 126 -5.20 -8.03 3.33
CA LEU A 126 -5.30 -8.71 2.02
C LEU A 126 -4.24 -9.80 1.80
N ASN A 127 -3.17 -9.82 2.61
CA ASN A 127 -2.08 -10.80 2.56
C ASN A 127 -1.85 -11.48 3.92
N PRO A 128 -2.83 -12.25 4.43
CA PRO A 128 -2.79 -12.83 5.78
C PRO A 128 -1.68 -13.85 6.00
N GLU A 129 -1.14 -14.44 4.95
CA GLU A 129 -0.04 -15.42 4.98
C GLU A 129 1.34 -14.78 5.20
N LEU A 130 1.44 -13.45 5.15
CA LEU A 130 2.69 -12.74 5.35
C LEU A 130 3.21 -12.98 6.77
N VAL A 131 4.41 -13.55 6.88
CA VAL A 131 5.09 -13.77 8.15
C VAL A 131 5.71 -12.45 8.63
N ILE A 132 5.41 -12.08 9.87
CA ILE A 132 5.96 -10.88 10.53
C ILE A 132 7.20 -11.25 11.32
N CYS A 133 7.12 -12.26 12.19
CA CYS A 133 8.27 -12.78 12.94
C CYS A 133 8.05 -14.22 13.40
N HIS A 134 9.16 -14.86 13.85
CA HIS A 134 9.17 -16.18 14.42
C HIS A 134 9.48 -16.11 15.93
N LEU A 135 8.78 -16.94 16.71
CA LEU A 135 8.92 -17.00 18.17
C LEU A 135 9.51 -18.34 18.60
N ASP A 136 10.28 -18.30 19.69
CA ASP A 136 10.69 -19.49 20.38
C ASP A 136 9.50 -20.13 21.14
N PRO A 137 9.50 -21.46 21.32
CA PRO A 137 8.47 -22.13 22.13
C PRO A 137 8.40 -21.52 23.55
N GLY A 138 7.26 -20.95 23.91
CA GLY A 138 7.03 -20.33 25.21
C GLY A 138 7.24 -18.80 25.25
N ALA A 139 7.70 -18.18 24.18
CA ALA A 139 7.70 -16.73 24.05
C ALA A 139 6.27 -16.19 23.86
N SER A 140 6.00 -15.04 24.43
CA SER A 140 4.75 -14.30 24.22
C SER A 140 5.04 -12.80 24.29
N PHE A 141 4.36 -12.01 23.47
CA PHE A 141 4.43 -10.56 23.53
C PHE A 141 3.13 -9.92 23.02
N SER A 142 2.94 -8.66 23.31
CA SER A 142 1.86 -7.85 22.77
C SER A 142 2.43 -6.69 21.97
N ILE A 143 1.78 -6.40 20.85
CA ILE A 143 2.11 -5.28 19.99
C ILE A 143 0.87 -4.42 19.75
N ASP A 144 1.00 -3.12 20.01
CA ASP A 144 0.00 -2.14 19.63
C ASP A 144 0.38 -1.58 18.26
N LEU A 145 -0.58 -1.54 17.36
CA LEU A 145 -0.44 -1.02 16.02
C LEU A 145 -1.39 0.17 15.82
N THR A 146 -0.90 1.25 15.22
CA THR A 146 -1.75 2.35 14.78
C THR A 146 -1.80 2.36 13.26
N ILE A 147 -3.00 2.20 12.72
CA ILE A 147 -3.28 2.27 11.29
C ILE A 147 -3.91 3.62 11.01
N ASN A 148 -3.53 4.27 9.93
CA ASN A 148 -4.16 5.50 9.47
C ASN A 148 -4.25 5.56 7.94
N GLN A 149 -5.07 6.48 7.46
CA GLN A 149 -5.19 6.83 6.06
C GLN A 149 -4.13 7.86 5.68
N GLY A 150 -3.60 7.74 4.49
CA GLY A 150 -2.66 8.70 3.95
C GLY A 150 -2.49 8.56 2.43
N ARG A 151 -1.49 9.26 1.91
CA ARG A 151 -1.21 9.31 0.48
C ARG A 151 0.29 9.27 0.21
N GLY A 152 0.70 8.44 -0.74
CA GLY A 152 2.09 8.33 -1.12
C GLY A 152 2.95 7.69 -0.03
N TRP A 153 4.07 8.32 0.29
CA TRP A 153 5.00 7.92 1.34
C TRP A 153 5.16 9.04 2.36
N VAL A 154 5.07 8.69 3.65
CA VAL A 154 5.24 9.61 4.78
C VAL A 154 6.37 9.09 5.67
N PRO A 155 7.42 9.89 5.92
CA PRO A 155 8.52 9.49 6.79
C PRO A 155 8.11 9.37 8.24
N ALA A 156 8.86 8.58 9.02
CA ALA A 156 8.59 8.33 10.43
C ALA A 156 8.57 9.63 11.27
N GLU A 157 9.40 10.62 10.91
CA GLU A 157 9.45 11.91 11.60
C GLU A 157 8.12 12.68 11.52
N GLU A 158 7.39 12.56 10.41
CA GLU A 158 6.07 13.19 10.24
C GLU A 158 4.96 12.41 10.96
N ASN A 159 5.13 11.09 11.11
CA ASN A 159 4.20 10.25 11.87
C ASN A 159 4.40 10.37 13.39
N ARG A 160 5.53 10.95 13.83
CA ARG A 160 5.90 11.05 15.24
C ARG A 160 5.13 12.16 15.96
N ASN A 161 4.50 11.82 17.09
CA ASN A 161 3.85 12.79 17.96
C ASN A 161 4.78 13.18 19.13
N PRO A 162 4.63 14.40 19.70
CA PRO A 162 5.50 14.88 20.78
C PRO A 162 5.55 13.99 22.04
N ASN A 163 4.53 13.18 22.25
CA ASN A 163 4.43 12.30 23.44
C ASN A 163 4.83 10.84 23.16
N ASP A 164 5.24 10.52 21.94
CA ASP A 164 5.52 9.13 21.55
C ASP A 164 6.70 8.56 22.33
N ASP A 165 7.76 9.33 22.54
CA ASP A 165 8.93 8.90 23.31
C ASP A 165 8.60 8.57 24.77
N ALA A 166 7.73 9.35 25.40
CA ALA A 166 7.29 9.11 26.77
C ALA A 166 6.46 7.82 26.91
N ASN A 167 5.81 7.40 25.82
CA ASN A 167 4.95 6.22 25.78
C ASN A 167 5.63 5.00 25.12
N ASN A 168 6.91 5.07 24.76
CA ASN A 168 7.65 4.05 24.00
C ASN A 168 6.93 3.67 22.68
N ILE A 169 6.33 4.63 22.02
CA ILE A 169 5.73 4.46 20.69
C ILE A 169 6.81 4.73 19.65
N ILE A 170 7.00 3.78 18.76
CA ILE A 170 7.95 3.87 17.66
C ILE A 170 7.17 4.26 16.42
N ALA A 171 7.36 5.48 15.94
CA ALA A 171 6.82 5.92 14.66
C ALA A 171 7.59 5.23 13.52
N ILE A 172 6.88 4.79 12.51
CA ILE A 172 7.46 4.14 11.33
C ILE A 172 7.06 4.89 10.07
N ASP A 173 7.91 4.85 9.05
CA ASP A 173 7.57 5.40 7.75
C ASP A 173 6.48 4.55 7.09
N SER A 174 5.49 5.22 6.53
CA SER A 174 4.28 4.61 6.01
C SER A 174 4.20 4.71 4.49
N ILE A 175 3.91 3.59 3.83
CA ILE A 175 3.69 3.52 2.39
C ILE A 175 2.19 3.32 2.17
N TYR A 176 1.50 4.40 1.80
CA TYR A 176 0.04 4.38 1.60
C TYR A 176 -0.36 3.99 0.19
N THR A 177 0.56 4.07 -0.78
CA THR A 177 0.26 3.80 -2.18
C THR A 177 -0.12 2.33 -2.39
N PRO A 178 -1.36 2.04 -2.88
CA PRO A 178 -1.80 0.67 -3.12
C PRO A 178 -1.20 0.06 -4.38
N ILE A 179 -0.64 0.88 -5.27
CA ILE A 179 -0.07 0.46 -6.56
C ILE A 179 1.44 0.31 -6.44
N VAL A 180 1.93 -0.89 -6.66
CA VAL A 180 3.37 -1.22 -6.58
C VAL A 180 4.10 -0.91 -7.88
N ASN A 181 3.49 -1.17 -9.03
CA ASN A 181 4.11 -0.97 -10.34
C ASN A 181 3.10 -0.55 -11.39
N VAL A 182 3.51 0.35 -12.28
CA VAL A 182 2.72 0.79 -13.42
C VAL A 182 3.61 0.78 -14.66
N LYS A 183 3.16 0.08 -15.70
CA LYS A 183 3.81 0.04 -17.00
C LYS A 183 2.80 0.48 -18.05
N TYR A 184 3.23 1.25 -19.03
CA TYR A 184 2.40 1.59 -20.18
C TYR A 184 3.17 1.41 -21.48
N THR A 185 2.43 1.18 -22.57
CA THR A 185 2.92 1.12 -23.94
C THR A 185 2.03 1.95 -24.84
N VAL A 186 2.62 2.53 -25.87
CA VAL A 186 1.91 3.31 -26.88
C VAL A 186 2.17 2.67 -28.24
N ASP A 187 1.10 2.29 -28.92
CA ASP A 187 1.11 1.71 -30.26
C ASP A 187 0.35 2.60 -31.21
N ASN A 188 0.67 2.51 -32.51
CA ASN A 188 -0.12 3.19 -33.54
C ASN A 188 -1.52 2.57 -33.66
N TYR A 189 -2.51 3.41 -33.83
CA TYR A 189 -3.90 2.99 -34.03
C TYR A 189 -4.49 3.62 -35.26
N ARG A 190 -5.18 2.82 -36.06
CA ARG A 190 -5.82 3.27 -37.28
C ARG A 190 -7.29 3.63 -37.05
N VAL A 191 -7.67 4.83 -37.47
CA VAL A 191 -9.07 5.27 -37.55
C VAL A 191 -9.34 5.66 -39.00
N ASP A 192 -10.18 4.92 -39.68
CA ASP A 192 -10.50 5.06 -41.12
C ASP A 192 -9.23 5.02 -41.99
N GLN A 193 -8.90 6.14 -42.66
CA GLN A 193 -7.72 6.26 -43.53
C GLN A 193 -6.48 6.78 -42.81
N LYS A 194 -6.60 7.28 -41.58
CA LYS A 194 -5.48 7.77 -40.76
C LYS A 194 -4.92 6.67 -39.88
N THR A 195 -3.60 6.52 -39.87
CA THR A 195 -2.88 5.44 -39.17
C THR A 195 -1.96 5.95 -38.05
N ASP A 196 -2.02 7.24 -37.74
CA ASP A 196 -1.13 7.98 -36.86
C ASP A 196 -1.72 8.31 -35.49
N TYR A 197 -2.90 7.80 -35.17
CA TYR A 197 -3.46 7.88 -33.81
C TYR A 197 -2.71 6.97 -32.84
N ASP A 198 -2.73 7.34 -31.57
CA ASP A 198 -2.13 6.55 -30.50
C ASP A 198 -3.17 5.62 -29.84
N LYS A 199 -2.70 4.44 -29.47
CA LYS A 199 -3.35 3.50 -28.56
C LYS A 199 -2.48 3.35 -27.34
N LEU A 200 -2.95 3.81 -26.20
CA LEU A 200 -2.28 3.66 -24.92
C LEU A 200 -2.79 2.40 -24.22
N THR A 201 -1.88 1.53 -23.84
CA THR A 201 -2.15 0.38 -22.95
C THR A 201 -1.40 0.60 -21.66
N LEU A 202 -2.13 0.56 -20.53
CA LEU A 202 -1.63 0.79 -19.18
C LEU A 202 -1.85 -0.46 -18.34
#